data_5ef2146df99245dcd1b0c8fbd33a514e
#
_entry.id   5ef2146df99245dcd1b0c8fbd33a514e
#
_cell.length_a   1.000
_cell.length_b   1.000
_cell.length_c   1.000
_cell.angle_alpha   90.00
_cell.angle_beta   90.00
_cell.angle_gamma   90.00
#
_symmetry.space_group_name_H-M   'P 1'
#
loop_
_entity.id
_entity.type
_entity.pdbx_description
1 polymer ?
#
loop_
_entity_poly.entity_id
_entity_poly.type
_entity_poly.pdbx_seq_one_letter_code
_entity_poly.pdbx_strand_id
1 'polypeptide(L)'
;MADQGVIVITVGGGGIPVVRKNGRLEGVQAVIDKDLASALTAIQIGADEFYILTDVPKIYINFRKPNEQALDTITVEEAKRYLAEGHFTEGSMAPKVRAALMFVEHTGKPCIITEAGRLGDESCGTRIVR
;
A
#
# COMPACT_ATOMS: atom_id res chain seq x y z
N MET A 1 -4.74 19.28 -12.02
CA MET A 1 -5.29 19.78 -10.72
C MET A 1 -4.19 19.81 -9.66
N ALA A 2 -3.51 18.71 -9.36
CA ALA A 2 -2.40 18.72 -8.39
C ALA A 2 -1.30 19.72 -8.78
N ASP A 3 -0.88 19.75 -10.03
CA ASP A 3 0.10 20.72 -10.57
C ASP A 3 -0.33 22.20 -10.45
N GLN A 4 -1.57 22.44 -10.11
CA GLN A 4 -2.15 23.78 -9.85
C GLN A 4 -2.29 24.07 -8.35
N GLY A 5 -1.67 23.26 -7.49
CA GLY A 5 -1.74 23.41 -6.04
C GLY A 5 -3.05 22.94 -5.40
N VAL A 6 -3.89 22.19 -6.14
CA VAL A 6 -5.15 21.66 -5.62
C VAL A 6 -4.90 20.35 -4.89
N ILE A 7 -5.35 20.25 -3.63
CA ILE A 7 -5.39 18.98 -2.91
C ILE A 7 -6.55 18.15 -3.45
N VAL A 8 -6.24 17.00 -4.02
CA VAL A 8 -7.22 16.10 -4.64
C VAL A 8 -7.52 14.93 -3.70
N ILE A 9 -8.79 14.78 -3.32
CA ILE A 9 -9.28 13.61 -2.59
C ILE A 9 -9.93 12.68 -3.61
N THR A 10 -9.32 11.53 -3.82
CA THR A 10 -9.77 10.55 -4.82
C THR A 10 -9.44 9.14 -4.35
N VAL A 11 -9.99 8.15 -5.04
CA VAL A 11 -9.84 6.73 -4.75
C VAL A 11 -10.43 6.36 -3.38
N GLY A 12 -10.76 5.12 -3.18
CA GLY A 12 -11.28 4.60 -1.92
C GLY A 12 -11.91 3.23 -2.13
N GLY A 13 -12.31 2.60 -1.04
CA GLY A 13 -13.16 1.41 -1.07
C GLY A 13 -14.59 1.80 -1.48
N GLY A 14 -15.37 0.86 -2.00
CA GLY A 14 -16.78 1.08 -2.34
C GLY A 14 -17.07 1.49 -3.78
N GLY A 15 -16.09 1.43 -4.67
CA GLY A 15 -16.31 1.49 -6.10
C GLY A 15 -17.16 0.32 -6.58
N ILE A 16 -18.00 0.52 -7.59
CA ILE A 16 -18.77 -0.56 -8.21
C ILE A 16 -17.83 -1.37 -9.13
N PRO A 17 -17.52 -2.65 -8.80
CA PRO A 17 -16.65 -3.46 -9.62
C PRO A 17 -17.33 -3.77 -10.96
N VAL A 18 -16.69 -3.41 -12.05
CA VAL A 18 -17.19 -3.67 -13.40
C VAL A 18 -16.10 -4.22 -14.30
N VAL A 19 -16.48 -5.03 -15.24
CA VAL A 19 -15.63 -5.47 -16.37
C VAL A 19 -16.21 -4.96 -17.67
N ARG A 20 -15.35 -4.70 -18.64
CA ARG A 20 -15.79 -4.35 -20.00
C ARG A 20 -15.94 -5.63 -20.82
N LYS A 21 -17.16 -5.92 -21.27
CA LYS A 21 -17.48 -7.07 -22.11
C LYS A 21 -18.29 -6.60 -23.31
N ASN A 22 -17.83 -6.95 -24.50
CA ASN A 22 -18.49 -6.55 -25.77
C ASN A 22 -18.82 -5.04 -25.86
N GLY A 23 -17.91 -4.18 -25.35
CA GLY A 23 -18.05 -2.73 -25.35
C GLY A 23 -18.97 -2.16 -24.26
N ARG A 24 -19.61 -3.01 -23.44
CA ARG A 24 -20.47 -2.60 -22.30
C ARG A 24 -19.79 -2.86 -20.98
N LEU A 25 -20.14 -2.10 -19.95
CA LEU A 25 -19.74 -2.35 -18.57
C LEU A 25 -20.74 -3.30 -17.91
N GLU A 26 -20.24 -4.41 -17.37
CA GLU A 26 -21.04 -5.40 -16.64
C GLU A 26 -20.55 -5.45 -15.19
N GLY A 27 -21.45 -5.41 -14.20
CA GLY A 27 -21.14 -5.56 -12.79
C GLY A 27 -20.63 -6.96 -12.48
N VAL A 28 -19.63 -7.07 -11.59
CA VAL A 28 -19.09 -8.34 -11.10
C VAL A 28 -19.18 -8.42 -9.58
N GLN A 29 -19.33 -9.65 -9.05
CA GLN A 29 -19.30 -9.88 -7.61
C GLN A 29 -17.84 -9.81 -7.12
N ALA A 30 -17.42 -8.63 -6.71
CA ALA A 30 -16.09 -8.37 -6.18
C ALA A 30 -16.14 -7.21 -5.19
N VAL A 31 -15.07 -7.02 -4.44
CA VAL A 31 -14.82 -5.85 -3.60
C VAL A 31 -13.50 -5.22 -4.04
N ILE A 32 -13.50 -3.91 -4.23
CA ILE A 32 -12.28 -3.17 -4.56
C ILE A 32 -11.47 -2.97 -3.28
N ASP A 33 -10.23 -3.46 -3.28
CA ASP A 33 -9.28 -3.15 -2.22
C ASP A 33 -8.75 -1.73 -2.42
N LYS A 34 -8.92 -0.88 -1.39
CA LYS A 34 -8.54 0.54 -1.45
C LYS A 34 -7.02 0.75 -1.53
N ASP A 35 -6.23 -0.12 -0.90
CA ASP A 35 -4.77 0.03 -0.87
C ASP A 35 -4.20 -0.27 -2.27
N LEU A 36 -4.69 -1.33 -2.94
CA LEU A 36 -4.31 -1.66 -4.32
C LEU A 36 -4.80 -0.61 -5.33
N ALA A 37 -6.04 -0.12 -5.18
CA ALA A 37 -6.57 0.94 -6.04
C ALA A 37 -5.77 2.25 -5.91
N SER A 38 -5.35 2.58 -4.68
CA SER A 38 -4.50 3.76 -4.42
C SER A 38 -3.10 3.60 -5.02
N ALA A 39 -2.49 2.41 -4.90
CA ALA A 39 -1.20 2.13 -5.53
C ALA A 39 -1.27 2.26 -7.05
N LEU A 40 -2.31 1.71 -7.68
CA LEU A 40 -2.52 1.85 -9.12
C LEU A 40 -2.67 3.32 -9.53
N THR A 41 -3.42 4.10 -8.76
CA THR A 41 -3.59 5.53 -9.01
C THR A 41 -2.24 6.26 -8.87
N ALA A 42 -1.48 6.00 -7.80
CA ALA A 42 -0.17 6.61 -7.58
C ALA A 42 0.81 6.30 -8.73
N ILE A 43 0.79 5.08 -9.26
CA ILE A 43 1.57 4.69 -10.44
C ILE A 43 1.14 5.50 -11.67
N GLN A 44 -0.17 5.59 -11.93
CA GLN A 44 -0.71 6.24 -13.13
C GLN A 44 -0.46 7.75 -13.17
N ILE A 45 -0.46 8.41 -12.02
CA ILE A 45 -0.15 9.85 -11.92
C ILE A 45 1.34 10.14 -11.79
N GLY A 46 2.19 9.12 -11.68
CA GLY A 46 3.64 9.27 -11.52
C GLY A 46 4.05 9.86 -10.17
N ALA A 47 3.33 9.52 -9.09
CA ALA A 47 3.60 10.03 -7.75
C ALA A 47 5.07 9.86 -7.36
N ASP A 48 5.63 10.81 -6.63
CA ASP A 48 7.03 10.79 -6.18
C ASP A 48 7.22 9.93 -4.94
N GLU A 49 6.20 9.88 -4.07
CA GLU A 49 6.15 9.05 -2.87
C GLU A 49 4.75 8.48 -2.70
N PHE A 50 4.66 7.32 -2.07
CA PHE A 50 3.39 6.70 -1.73
C PHE A 50 3.37 6.32 -0.25
N TYR A 51 2.42 6.90 0.49
CA TYR A 51 2.21 6.62 1.90
C TYR A 51 0.96 5.80 2.10
N ILE A 52 1.07 4.72 2.89
CA ILE A 52 -0.07 3.91 3.34
C ILE A 52 -0.19 4.09 4.85
N LEU A 53 -1.32 4.64 5.28
CA LEU A 53 -1.57 4.89 6.69
C LEU A 53 -2.25 3.70 7.36
N THR A 54 -1.80 3.37 8.56
CA THR A 54 -2.28 2.25 9.37
C THR A 54 -2.34 2.65 10.84
N ASP A 55 -2.66 1.71 11.72
CA ASP A 55 -2.83 1.87 13.17
C ASP A 55 -1.60 1.45 13.99
N VAL A 56 -0.52 1.10 13.31
CA VAL A 56 0.76 0.72 13.94
C VAL A 56 1.90 1.56 13.38
N PRO A 57 2.93 1.89 14.21
CA PRO A 57 4.01 2.78 13.79
C PRO A 57 4.91 2.20 12.72
N LYS A 58 5.05 0.88 12.62
CA LYS A 58 5.89 0.17 11.64
C LYS A 58 5.27 -1.15 11.23
N ILE A 59 5.81 -1.78 10.20
CA ILE A 59 5.54 -3.19 9.92
C ILE A 59 6.38 -4.05 10.87
N TYR A 60 5.81 -5.16 11.32
CA TYR A 60 6.47 -6.11 12.21
C TYR A 60 6.47 -7.50 11.62
N ILE A 61 7.57 -8.23 11.78
CA ILE A 61 7.58 -9.68 11.67
C ILE A 61 7.37 -10.29 13.03
N ASN A 62 6.79 -11.49 13.09
CA ASN A 62 6.42 -12.17 14.33
C ASN A 62 5.55 -11.32 15.27
N PHE A 63 4.66 -10.54 14.71
CA PHE A 63 3.81 -9.59 15.46
C PHE A 63 3.12 -10.26 16.65
N ARG A 64 3.21 -9.63 17.83
CA ARG A 64 2.71 -10.12 19.13
C ARG A 64 3.33 -11.45 19.59
N LYS A 65 4.52 -11.79 19.13
CA LYS A 65 5.29 -12.94 19.62
C LYS A 65 6.54 -12.48 20.40
N PRO A 66 7.15 -13.35 21.22
CA PRO A 66 8.36 -12.98 22.00
C PRO A 66 9.54 -12.50 21.13
N ASN A 67 9.58 -12.90 19.88
CA ASN A 67 10.59 -12.50 18.90
C ASN A 67 10.04 -11.50 17.86
N GLU A 68 9.09 -10.64 18.29
CA GLU A 68 8.61 -9.54 17.46
C GLU A 68 9.75 -8.59 17.09
N GLN A 69 9.78 -8.20 15.84
CA GLN A 69 10.77 -7.25 15.33
C GLN A 69 10.10 -6.22 14.44
N ALA A 70 10.32 -4.94 14.76
CA ALA A 70 9.93 -3.82 13.90
C ALA A 70 10.89 -3.72 12.71
N LEU A 71 10.35 -3.37 11.54
CA LEU A 71 11.10 -3.18 10.31
C LEU A 71 11.20 -1.69 9.98
N ASP A 72 12.42 -1.19 9.77
CA ASP A 72 12.67 0.21 9.40
C ASP A 72 12.68 0.39 7.88
N THR A 73 13.61 -0.26 7.21
CA THR A 73 13.70 -0.29 5.75
C THR A 73 13.86 -1.72 5.29
N ILE A 74 13.07 -2.11 4.31
CA ILE A 74 13.13 -3.44 3.70
C ILE A 74 13.11 -3.32 2.18
N THR A 75 13.73 -4.28 1.52
CA THR A 75 13.69 -4.40 0.06
C THR A 75 12.39 -5.07 -0.41
N VAL A 76 12.12 -4.95 -1.71
CA VAL A 76 11.03 -5.68 -2.38
C VAL A 76 11.17 -7.20 -2.15
N GLU A 77 12.39 -7.74 -2.22
CA GLU A 77 12.65 -9.16 -2.03
C GLU A 77 12.35 -9.61 -0.61
N GLU A 78 12.76 -8.82 0.38
CA GLU A 78 12.46 -9.10 1.80
C GLU A 78 10.96 -9.03 2.08
N ALA A 79 10.27 -8.01 1.57
CA ALA A 79 8.83 -7.86 1.73
C ALA A 79 8.06 -9.03 1.10
N LYS A 80 8.46 -9.50 -0.09
CA LYS A 80 7.90 -10.71 -0.74
C LYS A 80 8.15 -11.97 0.09
N ARG A 81 9.36 -12.14 0.61
CA ARG A 81 9.70 -13.27 1.48
C ARG A 81 8.82 -13.28 2.72
N TYR A 82 8.70 -12.16 3.43
CA TYR A 82 7.87 -12.07 4.64
C TYR A 82 6.37 -12.29 4.36
N LEU A 83 5.87 -11.87 3.19
CA LEU A 83 4.52 -12.21 2.73
C LEU A 83 4.36 -13.72 2.55
N ALA A 84 5.30 -14.38 1.89
CA ALA A 84 5.27 -15.82 1.63
C ALA A 84 5.39 -16.65 2.93
N GLU A 85 6.14 -16.15 3.91
CA GLU A 85 6.31 -16.74 5.24
C GLU A 85 5.08 -16.51 6.14
N GLY A 86 4.10 -15.71 5.71
CA GLY A 86 2.86 -15.46 6.45
C GLY A 86 3.01 -14.53 7.65
N HIS A 87 4.01 -13.64 7.64
CA HIS A 87 4.21 -12.67 8.72
C HIS A 87 3.12 -11.60 8.78
N PHE A 88 2.41 -11.35 7.68
CA PHE A 88 1.42 -10.27 7.59
C PHE A 88 0.00 -10.83 7.53
N THR A 89 -0.87 -10.27 8.38
CA THR A 89 -2.27 -10.70 8.47
C THR A 89 -3.03 -10.39 7.17
N GLU A 90 -3.65 -11.41 6.60
CA GLU A 90 -4.56 -11.24 5.45
C GLU A 90 -5.77 -10.37 5.85
N GLY A 91 -6.21 -9.51 4.95
CA GLY A 91 -7.29 -8.56 5.23
C GLY A 91 -6.87 -7.30 6.01
N SER A 92 -5.62 -7.21 6.46
CA SER A 92 -5.08 -6.04 7.19
C SER A 92 -3.73 -5.59 6.62
N MET A 93 -2.62 -6.13 7.11
CA MET A 93 -1.28 -5.71 6.70
C MET A 93 -0.86 -6.26 5.33
N ALA A 94 -1.22 -7.50 4.99
CA ALA A 94 -0.81 -8.11 3.73
C ALA A 94 -1.28 -7.33 2.49
N PRO A 95 -2.52 -6.83 2.38
CA PRO A 95 -2.94 -5.97 1.27
C PRO A 95 -2.11 -4.69 1.15
N LYS A 96 -1.73 -4.07 2.28
CA LYS A 96 -0.91 -2.85 2.31
C LYS A 96 0.49 -3.11 1.77
N VAL A 97 1.11 -4.21 2.20
CA VAL A 97 2.43 -4.63 1.69
C VAL A 97 2.37 -4.95 0.19
N ARG A 98 1.30 -5.63 -0.27
CA ARG A 98 1.11 -5.88 -1.72
C ARG A 98 0.95 -4.59 -2.51
N ALA A 99 0.21 -3.61 -2.00
CA ALA A 99 0.04 -2.30 -2.63
C ALA A 99 1.38 -1.54 -2.70
N ALA A 100 2.16 -1.57 -1.61
CA ALA A 100 3.48 -0.98 -1.57
C ALA A 100 4.43 -1.64 -2.58
N LEU A 101 4.47 -2.98 -2.62
CA LEU A 101 5.25 -3.73 -3.60
C LEU A 101 4.89 -3.35 -5.04
N MET A 102 3.60 -3.29 -5.35
CA MET A 102 3.10 -2.89 -6.67
C MET A 102 3.63 -1.52 -7.08
N PHE A 103 3.60 -0.54 -6.17
CA PHE A 103 4.09 0.81 -6.43
C PHE A 103 5.62 0.83 -6.63
N VAL A 104 6.38 0.22 -5.70
CA VAL A 104 7.86 0.23 -5.75
C VAL A 104 8.38 -0.49 -6.98
N GLU A 105 7.81 -1.63 -7.33
CA GLU A 105 8.24 -2.41 -8.51
C GLU A 105 8.00 -1.65 -9.81
N HIS A 106 6.87 -0.94 -9.94
CA HIS A 106 6.55 -0.19 -11.16
C HIS A 106 7.31 1.12 -11.29
N THR A 107 7.54 1.82 -10.18
CA THR A 107 8.08 3.19 -10.23
C THR A 107 9.55 3.28 -9.87
N GLY A 108 10.08 2.30 -9.11
CA GLY A 108 11.39 2.36 -8.47
C GLY A 108 11.47 3.35 -7.31
N LYS A 109 10.36 4.02 -6.97
CA LYS A 109 10.27 5.00 -5.90
C LYS A 109 9.83 4.34 -4.59
N PRO A 110 10.18 4.89 -3.41
CA PRO A 110 9.86 4.28 -2.13
C PRO A 110 8.36 4.36 -1.80
N CYS A 111 7.87 3.36 -1.06
CA CYS A 111 6.60 3.40 -0.38
C CYS A 111 6.82 3.34 1.13
N ILE A 112 6.07 4.14 1.89
CA ILE A 112 6.16 4.20 3.34
C ILE A 112 4.84 3.74 3.95
N ILE A 113 4.89 2.74 4.85
CA ILE A 113 3.74 2.32 5.66
C ILE A 113 3.96 2.83 7.07
N THR A 114 3.08 3.70 7.55
CA THR A 114 3.25 4.41 8.83
C THR A 114 1.92 4.63 9.56
N GLU A 115 2.00 4.99 10.84
CA GLU A 115 0.84 5.37 11.64
C GLU A 115 0.30 6.74 11.21
N ALA A 116 -1.04 6.86 11.10
CA ALA A 116 -1.69 8.08 10.62
C ALA A 116 -1.35 9.33 11.45
N GLY A 117 -1.26 9.18 12.77
CA GLY A 117 -0.92 10.27 13.69
C GLY A 117 0.55 10.72 13.63
N ARG A 118 1.40 9.99 12.92
CA ARG A 118 2.85 10.22 12.83
C ARG A 118 3.32 10.47 11.40
N LEU A 119 2.41 10.87 10.53
CA LEU A 119 2.76 11.26 9.17
C LEU A 119 3.72 12.46 9.20
N GLY A 120 4.86 12.34 8.53
CA GLY A 120 5.93 13.34 8.53
C GLY A 120 7.02 13.13 9.60
N ASP A 121 6.86 12.17 10.50
CA ASP A 121 7.91 11.73 11.41
C ASP A 121 8.80 10.69 10.70
N GLU A 122 9.99 11.11 10.26
CA GLU A 122 10.93 10.25 9.54
C GLU A 122 11.45 9.06 10.36
N SER A 123 11.33 9.10 11.71
CA SER A 123 11.69 8.00 12.59
C SER A 123 10.60 6.92 12.67
N CYS A 124 9.41 7.21 12.16
CA CYS A 124 8.25 6.34 12.14
C CYS A 124 8.02 5.78 10.72
N GLY A 125 7.39 4.62 10.66
CA GLY A 125 7.08 3.95 9.43
C GLY A 125 8.12 2.92 9.00
N THR A 126 7.70 2.05 8.08
CA THR A 126 8.56 1.13 7.36
C THR A 126 8.66 1.59 5.91
N ARG A 127 9.88 1.80 5.45
CA ARG A 127 10.19 2.17 4.07
C ARG A 127 10.43 0.91 3.24
N ILE A 128 9.67 0.72 2.17
CA ILE A 128 9.89 -0.35 1.19
C ILE A 128 10.59 0.27 -0.02
N VAL A 129 11.72 -0.31 -0.39
CA VAL A 129 12.60 0.15 -1.47
C VAL A 129 12.91 -0.98 -2.46
N ARG A 130 13.43 -0.60 -3.62
CA ARG A 130 13.85 -1.54 -4.66
C ARG A 130 15.09 -2.33 -4.25
#